data_240d31527188792dabc8f2ce4a7c0dcb
#
_entry.id   240d31527188792dabc8f2ce4a7c0dcb
#
_cell.length_a   1.000
_cell.length_b   1.000
_cell.length_c   1.000
_cell.angle_alpha   90.00
_cell.angle_beta   90.00
_cell.angle_gamma   90.00
#
_symmetry.space_group_name_H-M   'P 1'
#
loop_
_entity.id
_entity.type
_entity.pdbx_description
1 polymer ?
#
loop_
_entity_poly.entity_id
_entity_poly.type
_entity_poly.pdbx_seq_one_letter_code
_entity_poly.pdbx_strand_id
1 'polypeptide(L)'
;MTINSKWHHPSQDHDRIKTPKCGVLNRHAFFVTRTKRNCSRKRLYSNPVDKSQGVQFNQIVTLKGYYAKKDYPEKLRRIGYLDSKNNQSLVFLTNNFVLPAKTIADLYRCRWQVELFFKWIKQHLRIKAFYGTTENAVKIQVWIAISVYVLVAIVKKSLNLDQSLYTILQALSVTLFEKKPILQALSNATYTNHDIKASNQLNLFN
;
A
#
# COMPACT_ATOMS: atom_id res chain seq x y z
N MET A 1 10.35 -13.38 30.40
CA MET A 1 11.06 -13.46 29.10
C MET A 1 10.41 -12.48 28.13
N THR A 2 10.99 -11.32 28.00
CA THR A 2 10.44 -10.21 27.19
C THR A 2 10.99 -10.39 25.78
N ILE A 3 10.18 -10.86 24.85
CA ILE A 3 10.54 -10.94 23.44
C ILE A 3 10.39 -9.53 22.84
N ASN A 4 11.52 -8.85 22.76
CA ASN A 4 11.67 -7.56 22.09
C ASN A 4 11.58 -7.80 20.56
N SER A 5 10.37 -7.82 20.00
CA SER A 5 10.18 -7.79 18.56
C SER A 5 10.44 -6.36 18.05
N LYS A 6 11.70 -6.00 17.92
CA LYS A 6 12.13 -4.87 17.09
C LYS A 6 11.73 -5.15 15.66
N TRP A 7 10.57 -4.65 15.27
CA TRP A 7 10.27 -4.46 13.87
C TRP A 7 11.25 -3.40 13.34
N HIS A 8 12.33 -3.88 12.76
CA HIS A 8 13.26 -3.03 12.05
C HIS A 8 12.48 -2.32 10.95
N HIS A 9 12.33 -1.01 11.10
CA HIS A 9 12.14 -0.13 9.96
C HIS A 9 13.22 -0.54 8.93
N PRO A 10 12.88 -0.73 7.65
CA PRO A 10 13.89 -0.91 6.63
C PRO A 10 14.51 0.45 6.33
N SER A 11 15.29 0.95 7.30
CA SER A 11 16.24 2.03 7.10
C SER A 11 17.52 1.38 6.56
N GLN A 12 17.87 1.77 5.34
CA GLN A 12 19.23 1.69 4.81
C GLN A 12 19.80 0.30 4.46
N ASP A 13 19.10 -0.50 3.67
CA ASP A 13 19.80 -1.38 2.74
C ASP A 13 19.91 -0.66 1.39
N HIS A 14 20.98 0.10 1.29
CA HIS A 14 21.30 0.97 0.17
C HIS A 14 21.93 0.17 -0.92
N ASP A 15 21.42 -0.63 -1.75
CA ASP A 15 21.97 -1.04 -3.06
C ASP A 15 21.54 -2.41 -3.58
N ARG A 16 20.63 -3.12 -2.93
CA ARG A 16 20.07 -4.32 -3.54
C ARG A 16 18.74 -3.99 -4.20
N ILE A 17 18.70 -4.05 -5.53
CA ILE A 17 17.44 -4.31 -6.22
C ILE A 17 16.98 -5.65 -5.65
N LYS A 18 15.90 -5.64 -4.85
CA LYS A 18 15.26 -6.89 -4.41
C LYS A 18 14.57 -7.50 -5.63
N THR A 19 15.38 -8.04 -6.53
CA THR A 19 14.88 -8.98 -7.53
C THR A 19 14.43 -10.22 -6.76
N PRO A 20 13.27 -10.79 -7.09
CA PRO A 20 12.89 -12.08 -6.52
C PRO A 20 14.06 -13.04 -6.73
N LYS A 21 14.55 -13.68 -5.65
CA LYS A 21 15.64 -14.66 -5.75
C LYS A 21 15.27 -15.68 -6.81
N CYS A 22 16.21 -16.00 -7.69
CA CYS A 22 16.05 -16.82 -8.88
C CYS A 22 15.40 -18.21 -8.66
N GLY A 23 15.19 -18.65 -7.41
CA GLY A 23 14.55 -19.93 -7.08
C GLY A 23 13.01 -19.92 -7.07
N VAL A 24 12.35 -18.76 -7.25
CA VAL A 24 10.88 -18.64 -7.17
C VAL A 24 10.24 -18.28 -8.51
N LEU A 25 11.03 -17.97 -9.52
CA LEU A 25 10.52 -17.72 -10.87
C LEU A 25 10.23 -19.03 -11.58
N ASN A 26 9.11 -19.66 -11.20
CA ASN A 26 8.43 -20.57 -12.11
C ASN A 26 8.26 -19.83 -13.45
N ARG A 27 8.67 -20.42 -14.57
CA ARG A 27 8.78 -19.77 -15.89
C ARG A 27 7.53 -19.07 -16.41
N HIS A 28 6.44 -19.11 -15.65
CA HIS A 28 5.15 -18.49 -15.96
C HIS A 28 4.76 -17.32 -15.06
N ALA A 29 5.57 -16.97 -14.07
CA ALA A 29 5.25 -15.85 -13.18
C ALA A 29 5.84 -14.53 -13.70
N PHE A 30 4.98 -13.52 -13.79
CA PHE A 30 5.37 -12.15 -14.10
C PHE A 30 5.55 -11.35 -12.81
N PHE A 31 6.50 -10.42 -12.83
CA PHE A 31 6.68 -9.49 -11.73
C PHE A 31 6.72 -8.04 -12.23
N VAL A 32 6.33 -7.13 -11.36
CA VAL A 32 6.51 -5.69 -11.53
C VAL A 32 7.14 -5.13 -10.26
N THR A 33 8.28 -4.48 -10.38
CA THR A 33 8.99 -3.86 -9.26
C THR A 33 9.36 -2.42 -9.57
N ARG A 34 9.38 -1.56 -8.55
CA ARG A 34 9.90 -0.21 -8.68
C ARG A 34 11.42 -0.24 -8.58
N THR A 35 12.10 0.48 -9.47
CA THR A 35 13.55 0.61 -9.44
C THR A 35 14.00 2.02 -9.08
N LYS A 36 15.19 2.14 -8.52
CA LYS A 36 15.86 3.43 -8.29
C LYS A 36 16.30 4.04 -9.62
N ARG A 37 16.44 5.37 -9.66
CA ARG A 37 16.89 6.10 -10.87
C ARG A 37 18.30 5.70 -11.32
N ASN A 38 19.18 5.39 -10.38
CA ASN A 38 20.60 5.04 -10.59
C ASN A 38 20.88 3.54 -10.83
N CYS A 39 19.87 2.73 -11.13
CA CYS A 39 20.06 1.32 -11.45
C CYS A 39 21.02 1.16 -12.64
N SER A 40 22.16 0.47 -12.44
CA SER A 40 23.16 0.21 -13.49
C SER A 40 22.61 -0.77 -14.53
N ARG A 41 22.50 -0.31 -15.79
CA ARG A 41 21.85 -1.04 -16.88
C ARG A 41 22.43 -0.69 -18.23
N LYS A 42 22.30 -1.61 -19.20
CA LYS A 42 22.52 -1.37 -20.63
C LYS A 42 21.17 -1.36 -21.33
N ARG A 43 20.84 -0.26 -22.00
CA ARG A 43 19.67 -0.19 -22.86
C ARG A 43 19.97 -0.94 -24.15
N LEU A 44 19.08 -1.84 -24.53
CA LEU A 44 19.15 -2.60 -25.77
C LEU A 44 18.26 -1.98 -26.84
N TYR A 45 17.01 -1.66 -26.47
CA TYR A 45 16.03 -1.13 -27.40
C TYR A 45 15.06 -0.16 -26.68
N SER A 46 14.46 0.75 -27.42
CA SER A 46 13.44 1.68 -26.93
C SER A 46 12.20 1.59 -27.82
N ASN A 47 11.09 1.20 -27.26
CA ASN A 47 9.80 1.18 -27.94
C ASN A 47 9.20 2.58 -27.99
N PRO A 48 8.45 2.92 -29.05
CA PRO A 48 7.66 4.15 -29.07
C PRO A 48 6.62 4.13 -27.94
N VAL A 49 6.30 5.32 -27.40
CA VAL A 49 5.38 5.47 -26.29
C VAL A 49 4.44 6.63 -26.55
N ASP A 50 3.22 6.45 -26.10
CA ASP A 50 2.24 7.53 -26.03
C ASP A 50 2.38 8.26 -24.68
N LYS A 51 2.92 9.48 -24.75
CA LYS A 51 3.14 10.33 -23.55
C LYS A 51 1.83 10.86 -22.96
N SER A 52 0.75 10.90 -23.73
CA SER A 52 -0.56 11.36 -23.25
C SER A 52 -1.09 10.48 -22.11
N GLN A 53 -0.71 9.21 -22.10
CA GLN A 53 -1.07 8.24 -21.07
C GLN A 53 -0.17 8.26 -19.84
N GLY A 54 0.76 9.23 -19.73
CA GLY A 54 1.72 9.33 -18.63
C GLY A 54 2.94 8.42 -18.77
N VAL A 55 3.06 7.63 -19.84
CA VAL A 55 4.23 6.76 -20.10
C VAL A 55 5.36 7.61 -20.69
N GLN A 56 6.46 7.74 -19.95
CA GLN A 56 7.62 8.54 -20.37
C GLN A 56 8.56 7.80 -21.31
N PHE A 57 8.77 6.52 -21.04
CA PHE A 57 9.59 5.65 -21.87
C PHE A 57 9.25 4.17 -21.63
N ASN A 58 9.56 3.34 -22.63
CA ASN A 58 9.39 1.90 -22.59
C ASN A 58 10.63 1.27 -23.27
N GLN A 59 11.51 0.70 -22.47
CA GLN A 59 12.84 0.25 -22.90
C GLN A 59 13.07 -1.21 -22.54
N ILE A 60 13.81 -1.90 -23.38
CA ILE A 60 14.38 -3.22 -23.09
C ILE A 60 15.80 -3.01 -22.61
N VAL A 61 16.11 -3.56 -21.44
CA VAL A 61 17.39 -3.37 -20.75
C VAL A 61 17.96 -4.69 -20.23
N THR A 62 19.26 -4.73 -20.04
CA THR A 62 19.97 -5.75 -19.27
C THR A 62 20.65 -5.09 -18.07
N LEU A 63 20.71 -5.80 -16.95
CA LEU A 63 21.41 -5.31 -15.76
C LEU A 63 22.92 -5.41 -15.95
N LYS A 64 23.69 -4.38 -15.54
CA LYS A 64 25.15 -4.34 -15.69
C LYS A 64 25.91 -4.71 -14.41
N GLY A 65 25.33 -4.51 -13.23
CA GLY A 65 25.99 -4.83 -11.96
C GLY A 65 26.35 -6.31 -11.87
N TYR A 66 27.55 -6.62 -11.39
CA TYR A 66 28.03 -8.01 -11.28
C TYR A 66 27.02 -8.93 -10.61
N TYR A 67 26.56 -8.58 -9.41
CA TYR A 67 25.57 -9.35 -8.65
C TYR A 67 24.20 -9.34 -9.34
N ALA A 68 23.76 -8.19 -9.82
CA ALA A 68 22.46 -8.06 -10.47
C ALA A 68 22.37 -8.86 -11.79
N LYS A 69 23.47 -8.92 -12.55
CA LYS A 69 23.56 -9.73 -13.78
C LYS A 69 23.65 -11.23 -13.46
N LYS A 70 24.31 -11.60 -12.35
CA LYS A 70 24.38 -12.99 -11.89
C LYS A 70 23.01 -13.48 -11.40
N ASP A 71 22.30 -12.64 -10.63
CA ASP A 71 20.99 -12.98 -10.10
C ASP A 71 19.88 -12.96 -11.17
N TYR A 72 20.02 -12.08 -12.18
CA TYR A 72 19.05 -11.96 -13.27
C TYR A 72 19.77 -11.66 -14.61
N PRO A 73 20.20 -12.69 -15.33
CA PRO A 73 20.92 -12.55 -16.62
C PRO A 73 20.00 -12.16 -17.78
N GLU A 74 18.70 -12.32 -17.64
CA GLU A 74 17.72 -12.12 -18.70
C GLU A 74 17.45 -10.65 -19.00
N LYS A 75 16.81 -10.40 -20.16
CA LYS A 75 16.33 -9.08 -20.54
C LYS A 75 15.16 -8.68 -19.65
N LEU A 76 15.10 -7.40 -19.30
CA LEU A 76 14.00 -6.79 -18.56
C LEU A 76 13.40 -5.65 -19.36
N ARG A 77 12.13 -5.43 -19.16
CA ARG A 77 11.42 -4.26 -19.66
C ARG A 77 11.40 -3.17 -18.59
N ARG A 78 11.89 -1.98 -18.95
CA ARG A 78 11.95 -0.80 -18.10
C ARG A 78 10.95 0.23 -18.59
N ILE A 79 10.02 0.61 -17.73
CA ILE A 79 8.93 1.54 -18.04
C ILE A 79 9.04 2.74 -17.12
N GLY A 80 9.08 3.95 -17.71
CA GLY A 80 8.93 5.20 -16.97
C GLY A 80 7.50 5.68 -17.03
N TYR A 81 6.95 6.05 -15.88
CA TYR A 81 5.59 6.52 -15.75
C TYR A 81 5.54 7.79 -14.89
N LEU A 82 4.82 8.80 -15.35
CA LEU A 82 4.53 10.02 -14.60
C LEU A 82 3.13 9.91 -14.02
N ASP A 83 3.04 9.82 -12.72
CA ASP A 83 1.76 9.90 -12.02
C ASP A 83 1.38 11.38 -11.87
N SER A 84 0.49 11.85 -12.74
CA SER A 84 0.03 13.23 -12.77
C SER A 84 -0.75 13.63 -11.50
N LYS A 85 -1.40 12.67 -10.81
CA LYS A 85 -2.14 12.94 -9.58
C LYS A 85 -1.21 13.32 -8.42
N ASN A 86 -0.07 12.65 -8.31
CA ASN A 86 0.90 12.86 -7.23
C ASN A 86 2.15 13.60 -7.71
N ASN A 87 2.20 14.02 -8.97
CA ASN A 87 3.37 14.63 -9.63
C ASN A 87 4.66 13.84 -9.39
N GLN A 88 4.57 12.50 -9.43
CA GLN A 88 5.66 11.60 -9.12
C GLN A 88 6.11 10.79 -10.32
N SER A 89 7.41 10.84 -10.61
CA SER A 89 8.02 10.01 -11.65
C SER A 89 8.40 8.64 -11.07
N LEU A 90 7.82 7.60 -11.61
CA LEU A 90 8.03 6.21 -11.22
C LEU A 90 8.74 5.45 -12.34
N VAL A 91 9.61 4.52 -11.96
CA VAL A 91 10.29 3.65 -12.92
C VAL A 91 10.10 2.20 -12.50
N PHE A 92 9.57 1.40 -13.42
CA PHE A 92 9.27 -0.01 -13.20
C PHE A 92 10.21 -0.92 -14.00
N LEU A 93 10.52 -2.09 -13.44
CA LEU A 93 11.13 -3.21 -14.13
C LEU A 93 10.17 -4.40 -14.09
N THR A 94 10.06 -5.08 -15.23
CA THR A 94 9.21 -6.28 -15.37
C THR A 94 9.82 -7.25 -16.37
N ASN A 95 9.50 -8.52 -16.23
CA ASN A 95 9.75 -9.56 -17.23
C ASN A 95 8.56 -9.76 -18.19
N ASN A 96 7.51 -8.97 -18.06
CA ASN A 96 6.37 -9.00 -18.97
C ASN A 96 6.61 -8.07 -20.16
N PHE A 97 6.65 -8.64 -21.38
CA PHE A 97 6.83 -7.91 -22.62
C PHE A 97 5.54 -7.76 -23.42
N VAL A 98 4.45 -8.43 -23.01
CA VAL A 98 3.19 -8.50 -23.74
C VAL A 98 2.25 -7.36 -23.35
N LEU A 99 2.05 -7.14 -22.04
CA LEU A 99 1.09 -6.16 -21.56
C LEU A 99 1.48 -4.71 -21.94
N PRO A 100 0.51 -3.82 -22.22
CA PRO A 100 0.76 -2.40 -22.43
C PRO A 100 1.51 -1.76 -21.27
N ALA A 101 2.36 -0.77 -21.54
CA ALA A 101 3.18 -0.11 -20.52
C ALA A 101 2.33 0.56 -19.43
N LYS A 102 1.18 1.13 -19.79
CA LYS A 102 0.23 1.72 -18.84
C LYS A 102 -0.34 0.66 -17.91
N THR A 103 -0.74 -0.50 -18.43
CA THR A 103 -1.28 -1.62 -17.62
C THR A 103 -0.28 -2.06 -16.56
N ILE A 104 1.03 -2.13 -16.89
CA ILE A 104 2.08 -2.44 -15.91
C ILE A 104 2.14 -1.39 -14.79
N ALA A 105 2.02 -0.11 -15.12
CA ALA A 105 1.98 0.96 -14.13
C ALA A 105 0.73 0.86 -13.23
N ASP A 106 -0.43 0.56 -13.81
CA ASP A 106 -1.69 0.41 -13.08
C ASP A 106 -1.66 -0.81 -12.16
N LEU A 107 -1.09 -1.95 -12.58
CA LEU A 107 -0.87 -3.13 -11.73
C LEU A 107 0.00 -2.79 -10.51
N TYR A 108 1.07 -2.03 -10.70
CA TYR A 108 1.89 -1.59 -9.58
C TYR A 108 1.12 -0.69 -8.61
N ARG A 109 0.28 0.21 -9.14
CA ARG A 109 -0.58 1.08 -8.32
C ARG A 109 -1.59 0.28 -7.51
N CYS A 110 -2.22 -0.74 -8.09
CA CYS A 110 -3.13 -1.63 -7.37
C CYS A 110 -2.42 -2.33 -6.19
N ARG A 111 -1.18 -2.78 -6.37
CA ARG A 111 -0.38 -3.35 -5.28
C ARG A 111 -0.16 -2.35 -4.14
N TRP A 112 0.08 -1.09 -4.46
CA TRP A 112 0.26 -0.05 -3.45
C TRP A 112 -1.00 0.18 -2.59
N GLN A 113 -2.19 0.00 -3.16
CA GLN A 113 -3.44 0.07 -2.40
C GLN A 113 -3.51 -0.99 -1.31
N VAL A 114 -2.96 -2.18 -1.55
CA VAL A 114 -2.86 -3.23 -0.51
C VAL A 114 -1.97 -2.79 0.65
N GLU A 115 -0.86 -2.10 0.38
CA GLU A 115 -0.01 -1.56 1.45
C GLU A 115 -0.72 -0.48 2.26
N LEU A 116 -1.47 0.41 1.60
CA LEU A 116 -2.29 1.43 2.26
C LEU A 116 -3.40 0.79 3.12
N PHE A 117 -4.03 -0.26 2.63
CA PHE A 117 -5.02 -1.03 3.37
C PHE A 117 -4.43 -1.62 4.66
N PHE A 118 -3.31 -2.32 4.59
CA PHE A 118 -2.66 -2.85 5.79
C PHE A 118 -2.14 -1.76 6.73
N LYS A 119 -1.68 -0.64 6.19
CA LYS A 119 -1.30 0.52 7.00
C LYS A 119 -2.51 1.05 7.78
N TRP A 120 -3.66 1.20 7.13
CA TRP A 120 -4.89 1.64 7.76
C TRP A 120 -5.34 0.69 8.87
N ILE A 121 -5.36 -0.62 8.60
CA ILE A 121 -5.69 -1.65 9.60
C ILE A 121 -4.78 -1.54 10.83
N LYS A 122 -3.47 -1.45 10.63
CA LYS A 122 -2.50 -1.32 11.73
C LYS A 122 -2.71 -0.05 12.56
N GLN A 123 -3.11 1.04 11.92
CA GLN A 123 -3.31 2.32 12.60
C GLN A 123 -4.61 2.37 13.41
N HIS A 124 -5.70 1.83 12.87
CA HIS A 124 -7.03 2.04 13.42
C HIS A 124 -7.62 0.82 14.16
N LEU A 125 -7.16 -0.39 13.85
CA LEU A 125 -7.68 -1.62 14.47
C LEU A 125 -6.75 -2.23 15.54
N ARG A 126 -5.78 -1.44 16.03
CA ARG A 126 -4.88 -1.81 17.14
C ARG A 126 -4.16 -3.16 16.98
N ILE A 127 -3.83 -3.59 15.73
CA ILE A 127 -3.06 -4.81 15.50
C ILE A 127 -1.55 -4.58 15.78
N LYS A 128 -1.20 -3.65 16.64
CA LYS A 128 0.20 -3.42 17.05
C LYS A 128 0.67 -4.42 18.11
N ALA A 129 -0.26 -4.99 18.86
CA ALA A 129 -0.01 -6.02 19.85
C ALA A 129 -0.92 -7.22 19.55
N PHE A 130 -0.36 -8.41 19.51
CA PHE A 130 -1.15 -9.63 19.38
C PHE A 130 -1.51 -10.15 20.78
N TYR A 131 -2.78 -10.49 20.96
CA TYR A 131 -3.27 -11.03 22.24
C TYR A 131 -2.80 -12.46 22.49
N GLY A 132 -2.45 -13.19 21.42
CA GLY A 132 -1.93 -14.54 21.51
C GLY A 132 -0.61 -14.69 20.77
N THR A 133 0.25 -15.58 21.26
CA THR A 133 1.58 -15.87 20.70
C THR A 133 1.57 -17.01 19.69
N THR A 134 0.46 -17.76 19.58
CA THR A 134 0.34 -18.86 18.63
C THR A 134 0.04 -18.33 17.22
N GLU A 135 0.52 -19.04 16.22
CA GLU A 135 0.29 -18.68 14.80
C GLU A 135 -1.21 -18.55 14.49
N ASN A 136 -2.06 -19.44 15.03
CA ASN A 136 -3.50 -19.38 14.82
C ASN A 136 -4.12 -18.15 15.47
N ALA A 137 -3.72 -17.77 16.67
CA ALA A 137 -4.21 -16.57 17.35
C ALA A 137 -3.89 -15.30 16.53
N VAL A 138 -2.67 -15.21 15.99
CA VAL A 138 -2.27 -14.10 15.11
C VAL A 138 -3.10 -14.08 13.82
N LYS A 139 -3.30 -15.23 13.18
CA LYS A 139 -4.14 -15.33 11.97
C LYS A 139 -5.58 -14.90 12.25
N ILE A 140 -6.18 -15.38 13.34
CA ILE A 140 -7.55 -15.00 13.74
C ILE A 140 -7.66 -13.50 13.95
N GLN A 141 -6.73 -12.89 14.68
CA GLN A 141 -6.75 -11.45 14.91
C GLN A 141 -6.67 -10.64 13.61
N VAL A 142 -5.82 -11.06 12.66
CA VAL A 142 -5.72 -10.44 11.34
C VAL A 142 -7.03 -10.58 10.56
N TRP A 143 -7.65 -11.78 10.57
CA TRP A 143 -8.93 -11.99 9.88
C TRP A 143 -10.06 -11.16 10.48
N ILE A 144 -10.15 -11.07 11.80
CA ILE A 144 -11.13 -10.21 12.48
C ILE A 144 -10.96 -8.76 12.03
N ALA A 145 -9.73 -8.26 11.99
CA ALA A 145 -9.49 -6.88 11.57
C ALA A 145 -9.86 -6.62 10.11
N ILE A 146 -9.57 -7.56 9.21
CA ILE A 146 -10.00 -7.49 7.80
C ILE A 146 -11.53 -7.48 7.72
N SER A 147 -12.21 -8.36 8.48
CA SER A 147 -13.66 -8.43 8.50
C SER A 147 -14.30 -7.13 8.99
N VAL A 148 -13.79 -6.54 10.07
CA VAL A 148 -14.26 -5.24 10.59
C VAL A 148 -14.08 -4.14 9.54
N TYR A 149 -12.93 -4.07 8.89
CA TYR A 149 -12.70 -3.09 7.82
C TYR A 149 -13.73 -3.23 6.70
N VAL A 150 -13.95 -4.46 6.21
CA VAL A 150 -14.88 -4.73 5.12
C VAL A 150 -16.31 -4.38 5.52
N LEU A 151 -16.75 -4.75 6.73
CA LEU A 151 -18.08 -4.41 7.24
C LEU A 151 -18.29 -2.90 7.29
N VAL A 152 -17.34 -2.14 7.84
CA VAL A 152 -17.41 -0.67 7.88
C VAL A 152 -17.44 -0.07 6.47
N ALA A 153 -16.66 -0.61 5.54
CA ALA A 153 -16.66 -0.18 4.15
C ALA A 153 -18.00 -0.47 3.43
N ILE A 154 -18.63 -1.62 3.73
CA ILE A 154 -19.96 -1.96 3.22
C ILE A 154 -21.01 -0.97 3.78
N VAL A 155 -20.99 -0.72 5.09
CA VAL A 155 -21.91 0.25 5.72
C VAL A 155 -21.77 1.63 5.08
N LYS A 156 -20.52 2.11 4.93
CA LYS A 156 -20.25 3.39 4.26
C LYS A 156 -20.85 3.42 2.85
N LYS A 157 -20.63 2.38 2.06
CA LYS A 157 -21.11 2.31 0.68
C LYS A 157 -22.63 2.17 0.61
N SER A 158 -23.23 1.31 1.45
CA SER A 158 -24.66 1.05 1.44
C SER A 158 -25.49 2.25 1.85
N LEU A 159 -24.99 3.04 2.81
CA LEU A 159 -25.65 4.24 3.32
C LEU A 159 -25.17 5.53 2.66
N ASN A 160 -24.29 5.42 1.65
CA ASN A 160 -23.70 6.56 0.92
C ASN A 160 -23.14 7.67 1.83
N LEU A 161 -22.36 7.26 2.84
CA LEU A 161 -21.86 8.18 3.87
C LEU A 161 -20.61 8.93 3.39
N ASP A 162 -20.54 10.24 3.63
CA ASP A 162 -19.38 11.07 3.30
C ASP A 162 -18.25 10.95 4.33
N GLN A 163 -18.55 10.54 5.55
CA GLN A 163 -17.60 10.43 6.66
C GLN A 163 -16.46 9.44 6.33
N SER A 164 -15.29 9.67 6.96
CA SER A 164 -14.17 8.75 6.83
C SER A 164 -14.49 7.38 7.45
N LEU A 165 -13.87 6.31 6.95
CA LEU A 165 -14.00 4.97 7.54
C LEU A 165 -13.63 4.95 9.03
N TYR A 166 -12.67 5.78 9.44
CA TYR A 166 -12.26 5.89 10.83
C TYR A 166 -13.34 6.52 11.71
N THR A 167 -13.97 7.60 11.25
CA THR A 167 -15.09 8.24 11.96
C THR A 167 -16.27 7.29 12.15
N ILE A 168 -16.62 6.55 11.09
CA ILE A 168 -17.67 5.52 11.15
C ILE A 168 -17.29 4.42 12.16
N LEU A 169 -16.05 3.94 12.12
CA LEU A 169 -15.56 2.93 13.05
C LEU A 169 -15.63 3.42 14.51
N GLN A 170 -15.26 4.67 14.78
CA GLN A 170 -15.34 5.27 16.12
C GLN A 170 -16.78 5.35 16.60
N ALA A 171 -17.69 5.85 15.77
CA ALA A 171 -19.12 5.93 16.13
C ALA A 171 -19.68 4.54 16.43
N LEU A 172 -19.41 3.55 15.58
CA LEU A 172 -19.87 2.17 15.79
C LEU A 172 -19.27 1.54 17.05
N SER A 173 -18.02 1.84 17.38
CA SER A 173 -17.36 1.27 18.58
C SER A 173 -18.01 1.72 19.90
N VAL A 174 -18.60 2.90 19.90
CA VAL A 174 -19.29 3.44 21.09
C VAL A 174 -20.77 3.01 21.11
N THR A 175 -21.40 2.92 19.94
CA THR A 175 -22.86 2.69 19.84
C THR A 175 -23.22 1.24 19.52
N LEU A 176 -22.25 0.32 19.44
CA LEU A 176 -22.46 -1.07 19.00
C LEU A 176 -23.55 -1.82 19.82
N PHE A 177 -23.65 -1.53 21.10
CA PHE A 177 -24.64 -2.17 22.03
C PHE A 177 -25.90 -1.32 22.24
N GLU A 178 -25.96 -0.15 21.61
CA GLU A 178 -27.13 0.70 21.69
C GLU A 178 -28.11 0.34 20.56
N LYS A 179 -29.39 0.15 20.92
CA LYS A 179 -30.47 -0.08 19.94
C LYS A 179 -30.88 1.23 19.26
N LYS A 180 -29.94 1.88 18.56
CA LYS A 180 -30.18 3.10 17.81
C LYS A 180 -29.98 2.87 16.30
N PRO A 181 -30.76 3.57 15.43
CA PRO A 181 -30.50 3.55 13.99
C PRO A 181 -29.09 4.04 13.70
N ILE A 182 -28.37 3.33 12.84
CA ILE A 182 -26.96 3.67 12.49
C ILE A 182 -26.83 5.11 11.98
N LEU A 183 -27.77 5.60 11.20
CA LEU A 183 -27.76 6.99 10.72
C LEU A 183 -27.83 8.00 11.86
N GLN A 184 -28.64 7.75 12.89
CA GLN A 184 -28.72 8.62 14.07
C GLN A 184 -27.42 8.59 14.90
N ALA A 185 -26.81 7.42 15.05
CA ALA A 185 -25.52 7.28 15.74
C ALA A 185 -24.40 8.05 15.02
N LEU A 186 -24.40 8.04 13.69
CA LEU A 186 -23.41 8.75 12.86
C LEU A 186 -23.65 10.26 12.80
N SER A 187 -24.90 10.73 12.81
CA SER A 187 -25.20 12.17 12.88
C SER A 187 -24.73 12.78 14.20
N ASN A 188 -24.95 12.11 15.33
CA ASN A 188 -24.48 12.57 16.62
C ASN A 188 -22.96 12.62 16.72
N ALA A 189 -22.23 11.69 16.09
CA ALA A 189 -20.78 11.69 16.06
C ALA A 189 -20.17 12.89 15.29
N THR A 190 -20.92 13.50 14.38
CA THR A 190 -20.47 14.68 13.64
C THR A 190 -20.51 15.93 14.50
N TYR A 191 -21.51 16.06 15.38
CA TYR A 191 -21.65 17.20 16.30
C TYR A 191 -20.57 17.21 17.38
N THR A 192 -20.20 16.06 17.94
CA THR A 192 -19.16 15.98 18.99
C THR A 192 -17.75 16.34 18.49
N ASN A 193 -17.43 16.13 17.21
CA ASN A 193 -16.14 16.50 16.64
C ASN A 193 -15.99 18.02 16.36
N HIS A 194 -17.09 18.76 16.20
CA HIS A 194 -17.04 20.22 16.07
C HIS A 194 -16.81 20.90 17.42
N ASP A 195 -17.43 20.39 18.48
CA ASP A 195 -17.34 20.99 19.83
C ASP A 195 -15.97 20.71 20.47
N ILE A 196 -15.36 19.56 20.22
CA ILE A 196 -14.02 19.21 20.74
C ILE A 196 -12.92 20.06 20.12
N LYS A 197 -13.06 20.51 18.86
CA LYS A 197 -12.09 21.43 18.25
C LYS A 197 -12.14 22.85 18.79
N ALA A 198 -13.28 23.26 19.34
CA ALA A 198 -13.45 24.59 19.93
C ALA A 198 -13.04 24.67 21.40
N SER A 199 -13.06 23.55 22.15
CA SER A 199 -12.81 23.54 23.60
C SER A 199 -11.40 23.15 24.04
N ASN A 200 -10.54 22.64 23.14
CA ASN A 200 -9.19 22.20 23.48
C ASN A 200 -8.11 23.29 23.37
N GLN A 201 -8.48 24.57 23.25
CA GLN A 201 -7.55 25.69 23.32
C GLN A 201 -7.88 26.65 24.45
N LEU A 202 -8.09 26.13 25.66
CA LEU A 202 -8.13 26.93 26.86
C LEU A 202 -6.82 26.77 27.65
N ASN A 203 -5.95 27.77 27.44
CA ASN A 203 -5.06 28.34 28.43
C ASN A 203 -4.20 27.41 29.28
N LEU A 204 -3.05 27.04 28.73
CA LEU A 204 -1.99 26.39 29.50
C LEU A 204 -0.82 27.32 29.80
N PHE A 205 -0.98 28.64 29.53
CA PHE A 205 0.01 29.69 29.91
C PHE A 205 -0.72 30.99 30.29
N ASN A 206 -1.01 31.12 31.55
CA ASN A 206 -1.01 32.37 32.32
C ASN A 206 -0.18 32.12 33.55
#